data_9fdaf67878be6812539dbb0a7598f26f
#
_entry.id   9fdaf67878be6812539dbb0a7598f26f
#
_cell.length_a   1.000
_cell.length_b   1.000
_cell.length_c   1.000
_cell.angle_alpha   90.00
_cell.angle_beta   90.00
_cell.angle_gamma   90.00
#
_symmetry.space_group_name_H-M   'P 1'
#
loop_
_entity.id
_entity.type
_entity.pdbx_description
1 polymer ?
#
loop_
_entity_poly.entity_id
_entity_poly.type
_entity_poly.pdbx_seq_one_letter_code
_entity_poly.pdbx_strand_id
1 'polypeptide(L)'
;MTVPHGPVDALLAELHASRRGLTADEARRRLGEVGPNEPARPPRTTGLVQILLLLANPLVIILLIASLASAVLGERVNASIIVLMVALSIVLNFVQTYRSHRVAERLRDAVAPTATALRDGTWSEIRRRELVPGDIVRLAAGDRVPADARLLEARDLHVQQAALTGESMPAEKDAGDIEVAPRQPADTRNVVFLGTSVVSGTATALVVATGPATAFGDIAARLSMRPPETEFERGTRQFALLIMRTVFFLVLFVLLAGALLHHAFLESLLFAVALAVGLTPEFLPMDQRRHPLSRSRAHGAPEGDRQASRGDRELRQHGRSLQ
;
A
#
# COMPACT_ATOMS: atom_id res chain seq x y z
N MET A 1 -7.53 -22.73 1.03
CA MET A 1 -8.18 -22.16 -0.15
C MET A 1 -8.32 -23.23 -1.21
N THR A 2 -9.52 -23.59 -1.61
CA THR A 2 -9.76 -24.58 -2.67
C THR A 2 -9.63 -23.86 -4.02
N VAL A 3 -8.58 -24.17 -4.77
CA VAL A 3 -8.40 -23.64 -6.13
C VAL A 3 -9.42 -24.36 -7.02
N PRO A 4 -10.32 -23.65 -7.71
CA PRO A 4 -11.31 -24.28 -8.57
C PRO A 4 -10.62 -24.82 -9.83
N HIS A 5 -10.34 -26.11 -9.82
CA HIS A 5 -9.71 -26.88 -10.91
C HIS A 5 -10.69 -27.77 -11.67
N GLY A 6 -11.95 -27.76 -11.25
CA GLY A 6 -13.01 -28.60 -11.80
C GLY A 6 -13.41 -28.27 -13.25
N PRO A 7 -14.37 -29.04 -13.82
CA PRO A 7 -14.87 -28.83 -15.16
C PRO A 7 -15.36 -27.40 -15.37
N VAL A 8 -15.03 -26.82 -16.51
CA VAL A 8 -15.35 -25.41 -16.84
C VAL A 8 -16.85 -25.13 -16.74
N ASP A 9 -17.68 -26.04 -17.25
CA ASP A 9 -19.14 -25.83 -17.29
C ASP A 9 -19.77 -25.86 -15.89
N ALA A 10 -19.20 -26.64 -14.96
CA ALA A 10 -19.61 -26.62 -13.55
C ALA A 10 -19.29 -25.28 -12.89
N LEU A 11 -18.09 -24.74 -13.14
CA LEU A 11 -17.68 -23.43 -12.62
C LEU A 11 -18.49 -22.28 -13.21
N LEU A 12 -18.82 -22.33 -14.49
CA LEU A 12 -19.70 -21.35 -15.13
C LEU A 12 -21.10 -21.36 -14.48
N ALA A 13 -21.64 -22.56 -14.19
CA ALA A 13 -22.92 -22.69 -13.51
C ALA A 13 -22.86 -22.17 -12.06
N GLU A 14 -21.80 -22.52 -11.31
CA GLU A 14 -21.59 -22.07 -9.93
C GLU A 14 -21.46 -20.53 -9.83
N LEU A 15 -20.71 -19.94 -10.76
CA LEU A 15 -20.52 -18.49 -10.82
C LEU A 15 -21.66 -17.76 -11.54
N HIS A 16 -22.72 -18.47 -11.98
CA HIS A 16 -23.78 -17.88 -12.78
C HIS A 16 -23.23 -17.02 -13.93
N ALA A 17 -22.20 -17.55 -14.62
CA ALA A 17 -21.51 -16.89 -15.73
C ALA A 17 -21.79 -17.63 -17.05
N SER A 18 -21.55 -16.97 -18.16
CA SER A 18 -21.69 -17.57 -19.49
C SER A 18 -20.43 -17.38 -20.34
N ARG A 19 -20.23 -18.22 -21.35
CA ARG A 19 -19.12 -18.07 -22.32
C ARG A 19 -19.20 -16.76 -23.14
N ARG A 20 -20.31 -16.02 -23.07
CA ARG A 20 -20.49 -14.70 -23.69
C ARG A 20 -20.10 -13.54 -22.74
N GLY A 21 -19.59 -13.85 -21.55
CA GLY A 21 -19.27 -12.89 -20.51
C GLY A 21 -20.49 -12.50 -19.66
N LEU A 22 -20.25 -11.63 -18.69
CA LEU A 22 -21.27 -11.02 -17.86
C LEU A 22 -21.87 -9.78 -18.56
N THR A 23 -23.10 -9.40 -18.17
CA THR A 23 -23.60 -8.08 -18.53
C THR A 23 -22.94 -7.01 -17.68
N ALA A 24 -22.84 -5.78 -18.19
CA ALA A 24 -22.25 -4.66 -17.45
C ALA A 24 -23.01 -4.37 -16.14
N ASP A 25 -24.32 -4.58 -16.12
CA ASP A 25 -25.13 -4.38 -14.91
C ASP A 25 -24.84 -5.45 -13.87
N GLU A 26 -24.75 -6.72 -14.28
CA GLU A 26 -24.40 -7.82 -13.38
C GLU A 26 -23.00 -7.65 -12.81
N ALA A 27 -22.03 -7.25 -13.63
CA ALA A 27 -20.67 -6.97 -13.16
C ALA A 27 -20.65 -5.83 -12.13
N ARG A 28 -21.44 -4.76 -12.33
CA ARG A 28 -21.57 -3.67 -11.35
C ARG A 28 -22.21 -4.14 -10.04
N ARG A 29 -23.23 -4.97 -10.10
CA ARG A 29 -23.88 -5.56 -8.91
C ARG A 29 -22.87 -6.38 -8.11
N ARG A 30 -22.15 -7.30 -8.77
CA ARG A 30 -21.11 -8.14 -8.13
C ARG A 30 -19.97 -7.31 -7.55
N LEU A 31 -19.56 -6.25 -8.24
CA LEU A 31 -18.53 -5.34 -7.73
C LEU A 31 -18.97 -4.66 -6.42
N GLY A 32 -20.27 -4.36 -6.28
CA GLY A 32 -20.83 -3.85 -5.03
C GLY A 32 -20.83 -4.87 -3.89
N GLU A 33 -21.06 -6.14 -4.18
CA GLU A 33 -21.10 -7.24 -3.21
C GLU A 33 -19.68 -7.72 -2.80
N VAL A 34 -18.83 -8.03 -3.78
CA VAL A 34 -17.48 -8.59 -3.55
C VAL A 34 -16.46 -7.48 -3.26
N GLY A 35 -16.69 -6.30 -3.82
CA GLY A 35 -15.79 -5.14 -3.75
C GLY A 35 -14.68 -5.17 -4.79
N PRO A 36 -13.82 -4.12 -4.84
CA PRO A 36 -12.78 -3.98 -5.85
C PRO A 36 -11.71 -5.07 -5.75
N ASN A 37 -11.19 -5.47 -6.91
CA ASN A 37 -10.12 -6.45 -7.03
C ASN A 37 -8.75 -5.87 -6.62
N GLU A 38 -8.58 -5.69 -5.32
CA GLU A 38 -7.36 -5.21 -4.67
C GLU A 38 -6.97 -6.18 -3.54
N PRO A 39 -5.78 -6.80 -3.56
CA PRO A 39 -5.39 -7.85 -2.60
C PRO A 39 -5.28 -7.35 -1.15
N ALA A 40 -4.94 -6.08 -0.95
CA ALA A 40 -4.92 -5.45 0.36
C ALA A 40 -5.65 -4.11 0.29
N ARG A 41 -6.68 -3.94 1.11
CA ARG A 41 -7.36 -2.66 1.30
C ARG A 41 -6.70 -1.94 2.48
N PRO A 42 -6.14 -0.75 2.30
CA PRO A 42 -5.79 0.07 3.44
C PRO A 42 -7.08 0.37 4.22
N PRO A 43 -7.06 0.28 5.56
CA PRO A 43 -8.23 0.61 6.37
C PRO A 43 -8.64 2.05 6.05
N ARG A 44 -9.89 2.23 5.59
CA ARG A 44 -10.46 3.56 5.40
C ARG A 44 -10.70 4.16 6.79
N THR A 45 -9.86 5.08 7.19
CA THR A 45 -10.11 5.89 8.38
C THR A 45 -11.20 6.90 8.04
N THR A 46 -12.33 6.82 8.71
CA THR A 46 -13.42 7.80 8.59
C THR A 46 -12.87 9.18 8.96
N GLY A 47 -13.31 10.24 8.28
CA GLY A 47 -12.85 11.61 8.56
C GLY A 47 -12.95 12.01 10.04
N LEU A 48 -13.99 11.51 10.73
CA LEU A 48 -14.16 11.70 12.17
C LEU A 48 -13.03 11.08 13.00
N VAL A 49 -12.57 9.87 12.63
CA VAL A 49 -11.42 9.21 13.29
C VAL A 49 -10.13 10.00 13.03
N GLN A 50 -9.97 10.57 11.84
CA GLN A 50 -8.81 11.42 11.54
C GLN A 50 -8.80 12.70 12.40
N ILE A 51 -9.95 13.36 12.57
CA ILE A 51 -10.08 14.52 13.45
C ILE A 51 -9.80 14.14 14.91
N LEU A 52 -10.33 13.02 15.41
CA LEU A 52 -10.06 12.52 16.74
C LEU A 52 -8.57 12.23 16.97
N LEU A 53 -7.89 11.66 15.97
CA LEU A 53 -6.44 11.42 16.04
C LEU A 53 -5.63 12.73 16.05
N LEU A 54 -6.10 13.77 15.34
CA LEU A 54 -5.48 15.10 15.39
C LEU A 54 -5.67 15.76 16.76
N LEU A 55 -6.84 15.62 17.37
CA LEU A 55 -7.12 16.09 18.75
C LEU A 55 -6.32 15.33 19.81
N ALA A 56 -5.99 14.05 19.56
CA ALA A 56 -5.16 13.23 20.44
C ALA A 56 -3.66 13.57 20.35
N ASN A 57 -3.26 14.55 19.55
CA ASN A 57 -1.89 15.05 19.51
C ASN A 57 -1.54 15.68 20.88
N PRO A 58 -0.43 15.27 21.53
CA PRO A 58 -0.03 15.81 22.83
C PRO A 58 0.07 17.34 22.88
N LEU A 59 0.53 17.97 21.80
CA LEU A 59 0.61 19.42 21.68
C LEU A 59 -0.78 20.07 21.75
N VAL A 60 -1.73 19.52 21.00
CA VAL A 60 -3.12 20.01 21.00
C VAL A 60 -3.76 19.87 22.39
N ILE A 61 -3.50 18.74 23.06
CA ILE A 61 -4.01 18.49 24.42
C ILE A 61 -3.44 19.54 25.41
N ILE A 62 -2.12 19.80 25.35
CA ILE A 62 -1.47 20.80 26.21
C ILE A 62 -2.06 22.18 25.96
N LEU A 63 -2.27 22.59 24.71
CA LEU A 63 -2.87 23.87 24.35
C LEU A 63 -4.32 23.98 24.81
N LEU A 64 -5.11 22.90 24.72
CA LEU A 64 -6.48 22.88 25.24
C LEU A 64 -6.52 23.00 26.77
N ILE A 65 -5.60 22.34 27.49
CA ILE A 65 -5.45 22.46 28.93
C ILE A 65 -5.06 23.91 29.32
N ALA A 66 -4.10 24.49 28.60
CA ALA A 66 -3.69 25.88 28.81
C ALA A 66 -4.84 26.87 28.56
N SER A 67 -5.61 26.64 27.49
CA SER A 67 -6.81 27.46 27.21
C SER A 67 -7.87 27.35 28.28
N LEU A 68 -8.11 26.15 28.81
CA LEU A 68 -9.05 25.94 29.91
C LEU A 68 -8.57 26.64 31.18
N ALA A 69 -7.28 26.51 31.50
CA ALA A 69 -6.69 27.21 32.65
C ALA A 69 -6.82 28.75 32.53
N SER A 70 -6.50 29.34 31.37
CA SER A 70 -6.70 30.76 31.10
C SER A 70 -8.17 31.19 31.25
N ALA A 71 -9.10 30.36 30.76
CA ALA A 71 -10.54 30.68 30.90
C ALA A 71 -11.01 30.66 32.35
N VAL A 72 -10.57 29.70 33.16
CA VAL A 72 -10.89 29.59 34.60
C VAL A 72 -10.31 30.78 35.38
N LEU A 73 -9.15 31.28 34.99
CA LEU A 73 -8.48 32.44 35.61
C LEU A 73 -9.08 33.79 35.17
N GLY A 74 -10.11 33.77 34.33
CA GLY A 74 -10.82 34.96 33.86
C GLY A 74 -10.24 35.61 32.60
N GLU A 75 -9.15 35.09 32.05
CA GLU A 75 -8.50 35.60 30.85
C GLU A 75 -9.18 35.08 29.57
N ARG A 76 -10.45 35.47 29.38
CA ARG A 76 -11.29 34.97 28.29
C ARG A 76 -10.72 35.25 26.89
N VAL A 77 -10.03 36.40 26.73
CA VAL A 77 -9.42 36.77 25.43
C VAL A 77 -8.29 35.83 25.08
N ASN A 78 -7.36 35.54 25.99
CA ASN A 78 -6.24 34.64 25.79
C ASN A 78 -6.74 33.19 25.51
N ALA A 79 -7.70 32.74 26.29
CA ALA A 79 -8.33 31.44 26.08
C ALA A 79 -8.96 31.31 24.67
N SER A 80 -9.69 32.35 24.23
CA SER A 80 -10.32 32.34 22.90
C SER A 80 -9.29 32.34 21.75
N ILE A 81 -8.18 33.07 21.91
CA ILE A 81 -7.08 33.09 20.93
C ILE A 81 -6.45 31.68 20.79
N ILE A 82 -6.19 31.02 21.92
CA ILE A 82 -5.60 29.66 21.92
C ILE A 82 -6.55 28.67 21.22
N VAL A 83 -7.85 28.69 21.55
CA VAL A 83 -8.85 27.83 20.90
C VAL A 83 -8.91 28.10 19.39
N LEU A 84 -8.91 29.38 18.99
CA LEU A 84 -8.92 29.75 17.57
C LEU A 84 -7.68 29.25 16.85
N MET A 85 -6.48 29.37 17.43
CA MET A 85 -5.24 28.86 16.86
C MET A 85 -5.28 27.33 16.71
N VAL A 86 -5.76 26.61 17.72
CA VAL A 86 -5.91 25.15 17.67
C VAL A 86 -6.91 24.75 16.58
N ALA A 87 -8.06 25.41 16.51
CA ALA A 87 -9.06 25.14 15.48
C ALA A 87 -8.50 25.38 14.06
N LEU A 88 -7.80 26.51 13.86
CA LEU A 88 -7.16 26.83 12.58
C LEU A 88 -6.09 25.81 12.21
N SER A 89 -5.26 25.37 13.14
CA SER A 89 -4.24 24.34 12.94
C SER A 89 -4.85 22.99 12.51
N ILE A 90 -5.94 22.57 13.18
CA ILE A 90 -6.67 21.34 12.84
C ILE A 90 -7.26 21.43 11.43
N VAL A 91 -7.92 22.55 11.10
CA VAL A 91 -8.50 22.76 9.77
C VAL A 91 -7.43 22.76 8.69
N LEU A 92 -6.31 23.46 8.91
CA LEU A 92 -5.21 23.53 7.95
C LEU A 92 -4.60 22.15 7.71
N ASN A 93 -4.32 21.40 8.78
CA ASN A 93 -3.78 20.03 8.71
C ASN A 93 -4.75 19.09 7.99
N PHE A 94 -6.04 19.17 8.30
CA PHE A 94 -7.08 18.38 7.61
C PHE A 94 -7.13 18.70 6.10
N VAL A 95 -7.13 19.99 5.74
CA VAL A 95 -7.16 20.42 4.33
C VAL A 95 -5.91 19.96 3.57
N GLN A 96 -4.72 20.09 4.18
CA GLN A 96 -3.47 19.62 3.58
C GLN A 96 -3.50 18.10 3.37
N THR A 97 -3.87 17.33 4.39
CA THR A 97 -3.96 15.87 4.32
C THR A 97 -4.98 15.43 3.27
N TYR A 98 -6.15 16.06 3.23
CA TYR A 98 -7.20 15.74 2.28
C TYR A 98 -6.78 16.04 0.82
N ARG A 99 -6.11 17.19 0.58
CA ARG A 99 -5.59 17.53 -0.75
C ARG A 99 -4.51 16.55 -1.20
N SER A 100 -3.57 16.21 -0.33
CA SER A 100 -2.49 15.27 -0.63
C SER A 100 -3.03 13.88 -0.98
N HIS A 101 -4.04 13.40 -0.23
CA HIS A 101 -4.68 12.11 -0.54
C HIS A 101 -5.38 12.12 -1.92
N ARG A 102 -6.10 13.18 -2.26
CA ARG A 102 -6.76 13.26 -3.57
C ARG A 102 -5.80 13.31 -4.75
N VAL A 103 -4.67 14.00 -4.62
CA VAL A 103 -3.64 14.03 -5.67
C VAL A 103 -3.02 12.64 -5.84
N ALA A 104 -2.69 11.97 -4.75
CA ALA A 104 -2.14 10.62 -4.78
C ALA A 104 -3.13 9.60 -5.39
N GLU A 105 -4.44 9.71 -5.08
CA GLU A 105 -5.48 8.87 -5.69
C GLU A 105 -5.60 9.10 -7.19
N ARG A 106 -5.61 10.35 -7.65
CA ARG A 106 -5.65 10.67 -9.09
C ARG A 106 -4.43 10.13 -9.84
N LEU A 107 -3.24 10.22 -9.25
CA LEU A 107 -2.04 9.65 -9.86
C LEU A 107 -2.11 8.11 -9.94
N ARG A 108 -2.61 7.47 -8.90
CA ARG A 108 -2.85 6.02 -8.90
C ARG A 108 -3.86 5.61 -9.97
N ASP A 109 -4.94 6.36 -10.12
CA ASP A 109 -5.97 6.07 -11.11
C ASP A 109 -5.48 6.29 -12.55
N ALA A 110 -4.56 7.23 -12.78
CA ALA A 110 -3.97 7.49 -14.10
C ALA A 110 -3.01 6.37 -14.57
N VAL A 111 -2.41 5.61 -13.66
CA VAL A 111 -1.48 4.50 -13.93
C VAL A 111 -2.10 3.15 -13.53
N ALA A 112 -3.41 3.12 -13.32
CA ALA A 112 -4.10 1.90 -12.88
C ALA A 112 -3.97 0.81 -13.96
N PRO A 113 -3.53 -0.40 -13.60
CA PRO A 113 -3.48 -1.50 -14.54
C PRO A 113 -4.88 -1.88 -15.03
N THR A 114 -4.96 -2.15 -16.33
CA THR A 114 -6.18 -2.57 -17.02
C THR A 114 -6.17 -4.07 -17.31
N ALA A 115 -7.29 -4.60 -17.74
CA ALA A 115 -7.46 -5.96 -18.23
C ALA A 115 -8.50 -5.98 -19.34
N THR A 116 -8.31 -6.83 -20.33
CA THR A 116 -9.29 -7.03 -21.41
C THR A 116 -10.32 -8.05 -20.96
N ALA A 117 -11.56 -7.63 -20.78
CA ALA A 117 -12.66 -8.48 -20.33
C ALA A 117 -13.78 -8.54 -21.37
N LEU A 118 -14.47 -9.68 -21.40
CA LEU A 118 -15.66 -9.92 -22.23
C LEU A 118 -16.90 -9.55 -21.42
N ARG A 119 -17.56 -8.47 -21.81
CA ARG A 119 -18.85 -8.03 -21.23
C ARG A 119 -19.84 -7.69 -22.33
N ASP A 120 -21.11 -7.99 -22.13
CA ASP A 120 -22.16 -7.76 -23.14
C ASP A 120 -21.82 -8.35 -24.52
N GLY A 121 -21.07 -9.48 -24.56
CA GLY A 121 -20.61 -10.12 -25.78
C GLY A 121 -19.49 -9.41 -26.54
N THR A 122 -18.91 -8.34 -25.99
CA THR A 122 -17.83 -7.57 -26.59
C THR A 122 -16.60 -7.49 -25.70
N TRP A 123 -15.39 -7.54 -26.32
CA TRP A 123 -14.14 -7.37 -25.61
C TRP A 123 -13.89 -5.88 -25.35
N SER A 124 -13.67 -5.52 -24.11
CA SER A 124 -13.38 -4.14 -23.71
C SER A 124 -12.27 -4.09 -22.68
N GLU A 125 -11.50 -3.03 -22.70
CA GLU A 125 -10.48 -2.78 -21.69
C GLU A 125 -11.16 -2.14 -20.47
N ILE A 126 -11.03 -2.79 -19.31
CA ILE A 126 -11.58 -2.30 -18.04
C ILE A 126 -10.46 -2.17 -17.01
N ARG A 127 -10.67 -1.36 -15.99
CA ARG A 127 -9.71 -1.27 -14.88
C ARG A 127 -9.66 -2.59 -14.12
N ARG A 128 -8.45 -3.09 -13.84
CA ARG A 128 -8.27 -4.34 -13.09
C ARG A 128 -9.11 -4.40 -11.80
N ARG A 129 -9.24 -3.26 -11.10
CA ARG A 129 -10.02 -3.17 -9.86
C ARG A 129 -11.52 -3.44 -10.04
N GLU A 130 -12.02 -3.35 -11.26
CA GLU A 130 -13.45 -3.55 -11.61
C GLU A 130 -13.76 -4.98 -12.03
N LEU A 131 -12.76 -5.86 -12.09
CA LEU A 131 -12.95 -7.29 -12.35
C LEU A 131 -13.67 -7.94 -11.18
N VAL A 132 -14.60 -8.84 -11.53
CA VAL A 132 -15.41 -9.61 -10.58
C VAL A 132 -15.39 -11.10 -10.92
N PRO A 133 -15.65 -12.00 -9.97
CA PRO A 133 -15.83 -13.41 -10.26
C PRO A 133 -16.94 -13.61 -11.29
N GLY A 134 -16.65 -14.43 -12.32
CA GLY A 134 -17.51 -14.65 -13.48
C GLY A 134 -17.16 -13.84 -14.72
N ASP A 135 -16.29 -12.83 -14.63
CA ASP A 135 -15.74 -12.17 -15.83
C ASP A 135 -14.86 -13.13 -16.63
N ILE A 136 -14.89 -12.99 -17.96
CA ILE A 136 -13.95 -13.68 -18.86
C ILE A 136 -12.90 -12.67 -19.29
N VAL A 137 -11.62 -13.03 -19.12
CA VAL A 137 -10.48 -12.18 -19.47
C VAL A 137 -9.63 -12.80 -20.55
N ARG A 138 -9.01 -11.97 -21.39
CA ARG A 138 -8.00 -12.37 -22.36
C ARG A 138 -6.62 -12.04 -21.81
N LEU A 139 -5.69 -12.98 -22.02
CA LEU A 139 -4.29 -12.87 -21.62
C LEU A 139 -3.39 -13.08 -22.82
N ALA A 140 -2.34 -12.30 -22.94
CA ALA A 140 -1.31 -12.39 -23.98
C ALA A 140 0.09 -12.21 -23.37
N ALA A 141 1.12 -12.57 -24.11
CA ALA A 141 2.51 -12.41 -23.70
C ALA A 141 2.80 -10.94 -23.28
N GLY A 142 3.40 -10.77 -22.12
CA GLY A 142 3.68 -9.47 -21.49
C GLY A 142 2.61 -9.02 -20.48
N ASP A 143 1.43 -9.63 -20.48
CA ASP A 143 0.36 -9.29 -19.54
C ASP A 143 0.68 -9.78 -18.12
N ARG A 144 0.18 -9.04 -17.14
CA ARG A 144 0.05 -9.53 -15.77
C ARG A 144 -1.33 -10.11 -15.57
N VAL A 145 -1.38 -11.31 -15.03
CA VAL A 145 -2.64 -11.97 -14.68
C VAL A 145 -3.39 -11.09 -13.67
N PRO A 146 -4.62 -10.64 -14.01
CA PRO A 146 -5.30 -9.61 -13.26
C PRO A 146 -6.08 -10.11 -12.03
N ALA A 147 -6.38 -11.43 -11.99
CA ALA A 147 -7.14 -12.10 -10.92
C ALA A 147 -6.81 -13.60 -10.95
N ASP A 148 -7.26 -14.37 -9.94
CA ASP A 148 -7.18 -15.82 -10.05
C ASP A 148 -8.25 -16.29 -11.03
N ALA A 149 -7.82 -17.03 -12.05
CA ALA A 149 -8.69 -17.40 -13.16
C ALA A 149 -8.44 -18.83 -13.66
N ARG A 150 -9.54 -19.54 -13.98
CA ARG A 150 -9.57 -20.84 -14.64
C ARG A 150 -9.45 -20.65 -16.14
N LEU A 151 -8.47 -21.30 -16.78
CA LEU A 151 -8.28 -21.24 -18.22
C LEU A 151 -9.44 -21.92 -18.95
N LEU A 152 -10.02 -21.21 -19.91
CA LEU A 152 -11.04 -21.73 -20.83
C LEU A 152 -10.40 -22.23 -22.13
N GLU A 153 -9.40 -21.46 -22.61
CA GLU A 153 -8.57 -21.79 -23.77
C GLU A 153 -7.16 -21.30 -23.49
N ALA A 154 -6.16 -22.05 -23.93
CA ALA A 154 -4.76 -21.69 -23.85
C ALA A 154 -4.01 -22.19 -25.11
N ARG A 155 -3.06 -21.38 -25.61
CA ARG A 155 -2.19 -21.70 -26.73
C ARG A 155 -0.76 -21.33 -26.36
N ASP A 156 0.10 -22.35 -26.21
CA ASP A 156 1.51 -22.19 -25.84
C ASP A 156 1.75 -21.28 -24.64
N LEU A 157 0.84 -21.37 -23.66
CA LEU A 157 0.81 -20.46 -22.51
C LEU A 157 1.87 -20.83 -21.48
N HIS A 158 2.83 -19.95 -21.28
CA HIS A 158 3.82 -20.06 -20.20
C HIS A 158 3.69 -18.86 -19.25
N VAL A 159 3.62 -19.15 -17.96
CA VAL A 159 3.38 -18.15 -16.93
C VAL A 159 4.49 -18.17 -15.89
N GLN A 160 5.11 -17.01 -15.65
CA GLN A 160 6.07 -16.83 -14.58
C GLN A 160 5.34 -16.63 -13.26
N GLN A 161 5.49 -17.60 -12.35
CA GLN A 161 4.82 -17.58 -11.05
C GLN A 161 5.79 -17.58 -9.87
N ALA A 162 7.00 -17.10 -10.05
CA ALA A 162 8.03 -17.00 -9.03
C ALA A 162 7.59 -16.26 -7.76
N ALA A 163 6.68 -15.29 -7.90
CA ALA A 163 6.11 -14.55 -6.76
C ALA A 163 5.29 -15.45 -5.81
N LEU A 164 4.77 -16.57 -6.27
CA LEU A 164 3.98 -17.53 -5.49
C LEU A 164 4.78 -18.77 -5.08
N THR A 165 5.64 -19.27 -5.97
CA THR A 165 6.35 -20.54 -5.78
C THR A 165 7.81 -20.37 -5.41
N GLY A 166 8.41 -19.22 -5.69
CA GLY A 166 9.86 -19.02 -5.64
C GLY A 166 10.62 -19.62 -6.83
N GLU A 167 9.97 -20.35 -7.73
CA GLU A 167 10.61 -20.98 -8.88
C GLU A 167 10.79 -19.99 -10.04
N SER A 168 12.00 -19.91 -10.59
CA SER A 168 12.34 -18.95 -11.64
C SER A 168 11.93 -19.41 -13.04
N MET A 169 11.63 -20.71 -13.24
CA MET A 169 11.24 -21.22 -14.55
C MET A 169 9.76 -20.97 -14.81
N PRO A 170 9.40 -20.50 -16.01
CA PRO A 170 8.00 -20.37 -16.39
C PRO A 170 7.28 -21.72 -16.38
N ALA A 171 6.09 -21.76 -15.83
CA ALA A 171 5.23 -22.95 -15.83
C ALA A 171 4.36 -22.98 -17.08
N GLU A 172 4.32 -24.12 -17.74
CA GLU A 172 3.39 -24.37 -18.84
C GLU A 172 1.97 -24.52 -18.29
N LYS A 173 1.01 -23.87 -18.94
CA LYS A 173 -0.40 -23.85 -18.56
C LYS A 173 -1.27 -24.31 -19.73
N ASP A 174 -2.27 -25.12 -19.42
CA ASP A 174 -3.25 -25.63 -20.39
C ASP A 174 -4.68 -25.49 -19.85
N ALA A 175 -5.67 -25.61 -20.74
CA ALA A 175 -7.09 -25.49 -20.36
C ALA A 175 -7.73 -26.82 -19.97
N GLY A 176 -7.00 -27.94 -20.02
CA GLY A 176 -7.52 -29.28 -19.73
C GLY A 176 -8.07 -29.42 -18.32
N ASP A 177 -9.02 -30.32 -18.15
CA ASP A 177 -9.53 -30.64 -16.81
C ASP A 177 -8.51 -31.48 -16.04
N ILE A 178 -8.41 -31.26 -14.76
CA ILE A 178 -7.50 -31.97 -13.86
C ILE A 178 -8.34 -32.91 -13.00
N GLU A 179 -8.11 -34.20 -13.15
CA GLU A 179 -8.83 -35.26 -12.43
C GLU A 179 -8.43 -35.36 -10.96
N VAL A 180 -7.15 -35.04 -10.65
CA VAL A 180 -6.60 -35.13 -9.28
C VAL A 180 -6.23 -33.73 -8.78
N ALA A 181 -6.80 -33.34 -7.66
CA ALA A 181 -6.47 -32.06 -7.03
C ALA A 181 -4.96 -31.95 -6.75
N PRO A 182 -4.29 -30.90 -7.23
CA PRO A 182 -2.86 -30.71 -7.01
C PRO A 182 -2.57 -30.45 -5.52
N ARG A 183 -1.40 -30.87 -5.06
CA ARG A 183 -0.98 -30.71 -3.66
C ARG A 183 -0.78 -29.23 -3.28
N GLN A 184 -0.33 -28.42 -4.23
CA GLN A 184 -0.15 -26.97 -4.07
C GLN A 184 -0.96 -26.22 -5.13
N PRO A 185 -1.53 -25.06 -4.81
CA PRO A 185 -2.26 -24.24 -5.77
C PRO A 185 -1.44 -23.93 -7.03
N ALA A 186 -0.16 -23.69 -6.87
CA ALA A 186 0.75 -23.34 -7.96
C ALA A 186 0.99 -24.47 -8.97
N ASP A 187 0.84 -25.74 -8.57
CA ASP A 187 0.99 -26.90 -9.44
C ASP A 187 -0.21 -27.08 -10.40
N THR A 188 -1.25 -26.27 -10.22
CA THR A 188 -2.46 -26.34 -11.04
C THR A 188 -2.18 -25.83 -12.44
N ARG A 189 -2.21 -26.72 -13.45
CA ARG A 189 -1.91 -26.35 -14.85
C ARG A 189 -3.00 -25.50 -15.50
N ASN A 190 -4.23 -25.67 -15.09
CA ASN A 190 -5.40 -25.04 -15.71
C ASN A 190 -5.89 -23.78 -14.99
N VAL A 191 -5.11 -23.26 -14.04
CA VAL A 191 -5.40 -22.02 -13.30
C VAL A 191 -4.19 -21.08 -13.37
N VAL A 192 -4.47 -19.80 -13.53
CA VAL A 192 -3.51 -18.70 -13.44
C VAL A 192 -3.85 -17.81 -12.25
N PHE A 193 -2.83 -17.23 -11.63
CA PHE A 193 -2.95 -16.54 -10.35
C PHE A 193 -2.66 -15.05 -10.47
N LEU A 194 -3.36 -14.25 -9.68
CA LEU A 194 -3.15 -12.80 -9.57
C LEU A 194 -1.66 -12.46 -9.41
N GLY A 195 -1.19 -11.49 -10.20
CA GLY A 195 0.16 -10.95 -10.06
C GLY A 195 1.27 -11.75 -10.76
N THR A 196 0.99 -12.94 -11.28
CA THR A 196 1.89 -13.68 -12.16
C THR A 196 1.95 -13.02 -13.55
N SER A 197 2.99 -13.34 -14.35
CA SER A 197 3.19 -12.70 -15.66
C SER A 197 3.16 -13.75 -16.78
N VAL A 198 2.44 -13.45 -17.86
CA VAL A 198 2.44 -14.27 -19.07
C VAL A 198 3.75 -14.04 -19.82
N VAL A 199 4.54 -15.08 -19.99
CA VAL A 199 5.83 -15.03 -20.70
C VAL A 199 5.64 -15.24 -22.19
N SER A 200 4.80 -16.24 -22.57
CA SER A 200 4.49 -16.54 -23.95
C SER A 200 3.07 -17.10 -24.08
N GLY A 201 2.57 -17.09 -25.31
CA GLY A 201 1.26 -17.64 -25.64
C GLY A 201 0.10 -16.67 -25.40
N THR A 202 -1.11 -17.22 -25.55
CA THR A 202 -2.37 -16.51 -25.34
C THR A 202 -3.36 -17.38 -24.62
N ALA A 203 -4.28 -16.77 -23.85
CA ALA A 203 -5.33 -17.52 -23.19
C ALA A 203 -6.61 -16.71 -23.04
N THR A 204 -7.71 -17.43 -22.86
CA THR A 204 -8.98 -16.92 -22.35
C THR A 204 -9.24 -17.58 -21.01
N ALA A 205 -9.61 -16.83 -19.98
CA ALA A 205 -9.77 -17.35 -18.64
C ALA A 205 -11.01 -16.79 -17.93
N LEU A 206 -11.68 -17.63 -17.15
CA LEU A 206 -12.80 -17.28 -16.29
C LEU A 206 -12.26 -16.84 -14.92
N VAL A 207 -12.53 -15.61 -14.51
CA VAL A 207 -12.17 -15.09 -13.20
C VAL A 207 -12.97 -15.84 -12.13
N VAL A 208 -12.27 -16.46 -11.18
CA VAL A 208 -12.87 -17.27 -10.11
C VAL A 208 -12.73 -16.61 -8.75
N ALA A 209 -11.65 -15.84 -8.52
CA ALA A 209 -11.45 -15.09 -7.28
C ALA A 209 -10.78 -13.75 -7.55
N THR A 210 -11.14 -12.74 -6.76
CA THR A 210 -10.64 -11.37 -6.86
C THR A 210 -10.21 -10.83 -5.50
N GLY A 211 -9.32 -9.86 -5.50
CA GLY A 211 -8.90 -9.13 -4.30
C GLY A 211 -8.36 -10.01 -3.16
N PRO A 212 -8.89 -9.86 -1.94
CA PRO A 212 -8.45 -10.64 -0.77
C PRO A 212 -8.70 -12.15 -0.89
N ALA A 213 -9.64 -12.58 -1.75
CA ALA A 213 -9.98 -14.00 -1.94
C ALA A 213 -9.00 -14.73 -2.87
N THR A 214 -8.06 -14.04 -3.53
CA THR A 214 -7.05 -14.63 -4.38
C THR A 214 -5.93 -15.31 -3.56
N ALA A 215 -5.20 -16.23 -4.18
CA ALA A 215 -4.02 -16.85 -3.56
C ALA A 215 -3.00 -15.81 -3.10
N PHE A 216 -2.77 -14.78 -3.90
CA PHE A 216 -1.90 -13.68 -3.55
C PHE A 216 -2.51 -12.78 -2.45
N GLY A 217 -3.83 -12.62 -2.42
CA GLY A 217 -4.55 -11.89 -1.39
C GLY A 217 -4.39 -12.47 0.01
N ASP A 218 -4.44 -13.81 0.13
CA ASP A 218 -4.20 -14.52 1.39
C ASP A 218 -2.76 -14.28 1.91
N ILE A 219 -1.76 -14.35 1.02
CA ILE A 219 -0.37 -14.02 1.34
C ILE A 219 -0.24 -12.55 1.75
N ALA A 220 -0.83 -11.63 0.98
CA ALA A 220 -0.80 -10.21 1.27
C ALA A 220 -1.48 -9.86 2.59
N ALA A 221 -2.59 -10.51 2.93
CA ALA A 221 -3.27 -10.34 4.22
C ALA A 221 -2.39 -10.77 5.40
N ARG A 222 -1.65 -11.87 5.27
CA ARG A 222 -0.69 -12.33 6.29
C ARG A 222 0.53 -11.42 6.42
N LEU A 223 0.99 -10.83 5.33
CA LEU A 223 2.12 -9.90 5.29
C LEU A 223 1.73 -8.46 5.64
N SER A 224 0.46 -8.09 5.51
CA SER A 224 -0.04 -6.74 5.84
C SER A 224 -0.25 -6.50 7.34
N MET A 225 0.01 -7.50 8.19
CA MET A 225 0.32 -7.23 9.57
C MET A 225 1.50 -6.27 9.60
N ARG A 226 1.24 -5.03 10.02
CA ARG A 226 2.10 -3.83 10.08
C ARG A 226 3.54 -4.08 9.67
N PRO A 227 4.03 -3.47 8.58
CA PRO A 227 5.44 -3.58 8.23
C PRO A 227 6.28 -3.23 9.48
N PRO A 228 7.31 -3.98 9.79
CA PRO A 228 8.16 -3.69 10.94
C PRO A 228 8.67 -2.25 10.82
N GLU A 229 8.61 -1.51 11.94
CA GLU A 229 9.14 -0.14 12.00
C GLU A 229 10.56 -0.11 11.46
N THR A 230 10.84 0.81 10.56
CA THR A 230 12.19 1.01 10.05
C THR A 230 13.10 1.53 11.17
N GLU A 231 14.42 1.28 11.09
CA GLU A 231 15.40 1.83 12.05
C GLU A 231 15.30 3.36 12.16
N PHE A 232 15.00 4.05 11.05
CA PHE A 232 14.78 5.49 11.04
C PHE A 232 13.51 5.89 11.81
N GLU A 233 12.40 5.19 11.64
CA GLU A 233 11.15 5.46 12.40
C GLU A 233 11.36 5.22 13.89
N ARG A 234 12.08 4.15 14.25
CA ARG A 234 12.43 3.84 15.64
C ARG A 234 13.32 4.91 16.22
N GLY A 235 14.36 5.36 15.49
CA GLY A 235 15.26 6.43 15.90
C GLY A 235 14.51 7.75 16.07
N THR A 236 13.64 8.12 15.14
CA THR A 236 12.83 9.34 15.21
C THR A 236 11.89 9.31 16.40
N ARG A 237 11.25 8.17 16.68
CA ARG A 237 10.38 8.01 17.87
C ARG A 237 11.16 8.10 19.16
N GLN A 238 12.32 7.50 19.26
CA GLN A 238 13.19 7.59 20.43
C GLN A 238 13.65 9.04 20.68
N PHE A 239 14.02 9.75 19.61
CA PHE A 239 14.40 11.15 19.66
C PHE A 239 13.22 12.04 20.11
N ALA A 240 12.02 11.82 19.57
CA ALA A 240 10.82 12.52 19.99
C ALA A 240 10.49 12.28 21.47
N LEU A 241 10.63 11.05 21.96
CA LEU A 241 10.45 10.72 23.38
C LEU A 241 11.51 11.37 24.27
N LEU A 242 12.76 11.44 23.81
CA LEU A 242 13.83 12.13 24.54
C LEU A 242 13.51 13.62 24.66
N ILE A 243 13.10 14.28 23.58
CA ILE A 243 12.70 15.71 23.63
C ILE A 243 11.51 15.88 24.56
N MET A 244 10.46 15.06 24.43
CA MET A 244 9.28 15.15 25.30
C MET A 244 9.67 15.02 26.79
N ARG A 245 10.55 14.08 27.11
CA ARG A 245 11.06 13.89 28.47
C ARG A 245 11.85 15.11 28.95
N THR A 246 12.70 15.69 28.10
CA THR A 246 13.49 16.87 28.41
C THR A 246 12.58 18.08 28.65
N VAL A 247 11.60 18.31 27.79
CA VAL A 247 10.60 19.40 27.94
C VAL A 247 9.80 19.21 29.23
N PHE A 248 9.37 17.99 29.55
CA PHE A 248 8.64 17.69 30.77
C PHE A 248 9.45 18.07 32.02
N PHE A 249 10.73 17.66 32.10
CA PHE A 249 11.58 18.03 33.24
C PHE A 249 11.86 19.52 33.30
N LEU A 250 12.00 20.18 32.14
CA LEU A 250 12.23 21.61 32.09
C LEU A 250 11.01 22.41 32.57
N VAL A 251 9.80 22.01 32.16
CA VAL A 251 8.54 22.56 32.66
C VAL A 251 8.41 22.37 34.15
N LEU A 252 8.70 21.16 34.66
CA LEU A 252 8.67 20.86 36.09
C LEU A 252 9.68 21.74 36.88
N PHE A 253 10.89 21.92 36.33
CA PHE A 253 11.91 22.78 36.92
C PHE A 253 11.45 24.24 36.98
N VAL A 254 10.87 24.76 35.91
CA VAL A 254 10.34 26.17 35.87
C VAL A 254 9.24 26.36 36.91
N LEU A 255 8.30 25.41 37.03
CA LEU A 255 7.23 25.48 38.02
C LEU A 255 7.79 25.42 39.46
N LEU A 256 8.76 24.54 39.69
CA LEU A 256 9.40 24.42 41.02
C LEU A 256 10.20 25.69 41.38
N ALA A 257 10.99 26.20 40.44
CA ALA A 257 11.74 27.45 40.63
C ALA A 257 10.82 28.62 40.86
N GLY A 258 9.71 28.75 40.13
CA GLY A 258 8.69 29.79 40.35
C GLY A 258 8.07 29.68 41.74
N ALA A 259 7.77 28.48 42.21
CA ALA A 259 7.24 28.25 43.56
C ALA A 259 8.25 28.60 44.65
N LEU A 260 9.53 28.26 44.48
CA LEU A 260 10.60 28.58 45.43
C LEU A 260 10.90 30.08 45.49
N LEU A 261 10.82 30.78 44.36
CA LEU A 261 11.06 32.23 44.26
C LEU A 261 9.82 33.06 44.56
N HIS A 262 8.72 32.44 45.03
CA HIS A 262 7.45 33.10 45.38
C HIS A 262 6.83 33.91 44.21
N HIS A 263 7.11 33.52 42.95
CA HIS A 263 6.42 34.08 41.80
C HIS A 263 4.96 33.62 41.77
N ALA A 264 4.10 34.43 41.18
CA ALA A 264 2.71 34.06 40.99
C ALA A 264 2.65 32.74 40.16
N PHE A 265 1.94 31.75 40.68
CA PHE A 265 1.82 30.43 40.04
C PHE A 265 1.40 30.53 38.57
N LEU A 266 0.51 31.48 38.27
CA LEU A 266 0.01 31.72 36.92
C LEU A 266 1.12 32.17 35.96
N GLU A 267 2.00 33.10 36.40
CA GLU A 267 3.12 33.56 35.55
C GLU A 267 4.09 32.42 35.24
N SER A 268 4.43 31.64 36.27
CA SER A 268 5.28 30.44 36.10
C SER A 268 4.64 29.40 35.19
N LEU A 269 3.33 29.20 35.28
CA LEU A 269 2.59 28.28 34.43
C LEU A 269 2.55 28.74 32.96
N LEU A 270 2.24 30.02 32.72
CA LEU A 270 2.22 30.59 31.38
C LEU A 270 3.60 30.53 30.72
N PHE A 271 4.66 30.84 31.47
CA PHE A 271 6.03 30.73 30.99
C PHE A 271 6.40 29.26 30.68
N ALA A 272 6.05 28.32 31.56
CA ALA A 272 6.29 26.89 31.36
C ALA A 272 5.57 26.33 30.11
N VAL A 273 4.31 26.77 29.87
CA VAL A 273 3.54 26.41 28.69
C VAL A 273 4.16 27.01 27.43
N ALA A 274 4.54 28.29 27.45
CA ALA A 274 5.22 28.95 26.33
C ALA A 274 6.53 28.24 25.98
N LEU A 275 7.30 27.85 26.99
CA LEU A 275 8.54 27.08 26.84
C LEU A 275 8.29 25.68 26.23
N ALA A 276 7.26 24.98 26.72
CA ALA A 276 6.87 23.68 26.19
C ALA A 276 6.50 23.75 24.71
N VAL A 277 5.72 24.73 24.31
CA VAL A 277 5.31 24.97 22.94
C VAL A 277 6.51 25.34 22.06
N GLY A 278 7.37 26.27 22.54
CA GLY A 278 8.53 26.71 21.75
C GLY A 278 9.61 25.66 21.55
N LEU A 279 9.74 24.71 22.49
CA LEU A 279 10.71 23.62 22.41
C LEU A 279 10.14 22.35 21.75
N THR A 280 8.84 22.28 21.50
CA THR A 280 8.27 21.12 20.78
C THR A 280 8.66 21.23 19.32
N PRO A 281 9.56 20.33 18.79
CA PRO A 281 9.89 20.36 17.39
C PRO A 281 8.63 20.01 16.60
N GLU A 282 8.18 20.94 15.77
CA GLU A 282 7.23 20.64 14.70
C GLU A 282 7.92 19.74 13.70
N PHE A 283 8.07 18.46 14.04
CA PHE A 283 8.33 17.47 13.01
C PHE A 283 7.11 17.49 12.11
N LEU A 284 7.28 18.14 10.95
CA LEU A 284 6.38 17.97 9.83
C LEU A 284 6.04 16.47 9.79
N PRO A 285 4.76 16.07 9.82
CA PRO A 285 4.39 14.72 9.57
C PRO A 285 4.87 14.42 8.15
N MET A 286 6.13 13.95 8.02
CA MET A 286 6.49 13.21 6.83
C MET A 286 5.56 12.02 6.87
N ASP A 287 4.47 12.12 6.10
CA ASP A 287 3.60 11.00 5.79
C ASP A 287 4.47 9.94 5.13
N GLN A 288 5.14 9.15 5.98
CA GLN A 288 6.06 8.08 5.61
C GLN A 288 5.29 6.85 5.13
N ARG A 289 4.15 7.05 4.50
CA ARG A 289 3.57 6.04 3.63
C ARG A 289 4.40 6.00 2.36
N ARG A 290 5.62 5.45 2.50
CA ARG A 290 6.46 5.13 1.35
C ARG A 290 5.68 4.23 0.42
N HIS A 291 5.33 4.78 -0.73
CA HIS A 291 4.89 4.01 -1.89
C HIS A 291 5.91 2.90 -2.16
N PRO A 292 5.47 1.64 -2.37
CA PRO A 292 6.37 0.54 -2.73
C PRO A 292 7.03 0.69 -4.11
N LEU A 293 6.85 1.82 -4.79
CA LEU A 293 7.36 2.06 -6.15
C LEU A 293 8.82 2.54 -6.21
N SER A 294 9.49 2.81 -5.08
CA SER A 294 10.89 3.30 -5.12
C SER A 294 11.95 2.19 -5.07
N ARG A 295 11.58 0.92 -4.95
CA ARG A 295 12.55 -0.19 -4.91
C ARG A 295 12.88 -0.82 -6.27
N SER A 296 12.25 -0.41 -7.37
CA SER A 296 12.49 -1.00 -8.69
C SER A 296 13.63 -0.36 -9.49
N ARG A 297 14.39 0.61 -8.96
CA ARG A 297 15.46 1.28 -9.71
C ARG A 297 16.90 1.04 -9.23
N ALA A 298 17.10 0.17 -8.23
CA ALA A 298 18.44 -0.05 -7.69
C ALA A 298 19.12 -1.38 -8.09
N HIS A 299 18.50 -2.21 -8.94
CA HIS A 299 19.09 -3.50 -9.38
C HIS A 299 19.09 -3.66 -10.90
N GLY A 300 19.54 -2.64 -11.61
CA GLY A 300 19.68 -2.66 -13.06
C GLY A 300 20.88 -1.87 -13.53
N ALA A 301 22.04 -2.06 -12.88
CA ALA A 301 23.32 -1.76 -13.53
C ALA A 301 23.82 -3.07 -14.14
N PRO A 302 24.03 -3.17 -15.47
CA PRO A 302 24.59 -4.36 -16.06
C PRO A 302 26.06 -4.45 -15.64
N GLU A 303 26.38 -5.47 -14.88
CA GLU A 303 27.74 -5.90 -14.53
C GLU A 303 28.43 -6.55 -15.75
N GLY A 304 28.29 -5.91 -16.94
CA GLY A 304 28.74 -6.41 -18.23
C GLY A 304 30.07 -5.89 -18.73
N ASP A 305 30.70 -4.88 -18.09
CA ASP A 305 31.81 -4.17 -18.73
C ASP A 305 33.17 -4.25 -17.99
N ARG A 306 33.32 -5.18 -17.05
CA ARG A 306 34.65 -5.36 -16.35
C ARG A 306 35.43 -6.59 -16.79
N GLN A 307 34.92 -7.44 -17.66
CA GLN A 307 35.72 -8.59 -18.20
C GLN A 307 36.37 -8.33 -19.54
N ALA A 308 35.96 -7.31 -20.30
CA ALA A 308 36.57 -6.97 -21.58
C ALA A 308 37.95 -6.30 -21.46
N SER A 309 38.31 -5.74 -20.31
CA SER A 309 39.61 -5.01 -20.16
C SER A 309 40.77 -5.86 -19.66
N ARG A 310 40.55 -7.12 -19.29
CA ARG A 310 41.63 -8.05 -18.87
C ARG A 310 42.18 -8.89 -20.03
N GLY A 311 41.38 -9.20 -21.04
CA GLY A 311 41.83 -9.97 -22.22
C GLY A 311 42.80 -9.21 -23.13
N ASP A 312 42.64 -7.89 -23.26
CA ASP A 312 43.47 -7.07 -24.13
C ASP A 312 44.84 -6.73 -23.55
N ARG A 313 45.10 -6.95 -22.28
CA ARG A 313 46.45 -6.75 -21.65
C ARG A 313 47.35 -7.97 -21.75
N GLU A 314 46.78 -9.16 -21.80
CA GLU A 314 47.61 -10.38 -21.92
C GLU A 314 48.04 -10.63 -23.37
N LEU A 315 47.28 -10.22 -24.38
CA LEU A 315 47.65 -10.34 -25.80
C LEU A 315 48.73 -9.33 -26.22
N ARG A 316 48.96 -8.24 -25.48
CA ARG A 316 50.03 -7.27 -25.76
C ARG A 316 51.36 -7.62 -25.09
N GLN A 317 51.37 -8.51 -24.11
CA GLN A 317 52.64 -8.95 -23.48
C GLN A 317 53.27 -10.15 -24.20
N HIS A 318 52.52 -10.95 -24.94
CA HIS A 318 53.07 -12.10 -25.71
C HIS A 318 53.60 -11.72 -27.12
N GLY A 319 53.30 -10.50 -27.60
CA GLY A 319 53.79 -10.02 -28.89
C GLY A 319 55.16 -9.33 -28.87
N ARG A 320 55.82 -9.20 -27.71
CA ARG A 320 57.13 -8.51 -27.58
C ARG A 320 58.31 -9.43 -27.29
N SER A 321 58.15 -10.74 -27.27
CA SER A 321 59.25 -11.70 -27.03
C SER A 321 59.67 -12.52 -28.23
N LEU A 322 59.26 -12.14 -29.45
CA LEU A 322 59.71 -12.75 -30.73
C LEU A 322 60.06 -11.64 -31.73
N GLN A 323 61.09 -10.90 -31.45
CA GLN A 323 62.00 -10.19 -32.38
C GLN A 323 63.36 -10.02 -31.72
#